data_49ab010e30081bbcc94300846a2fae43
#
_entry.id   49ab010e30081bbcc94300846a2fae43
#
_cell.length_a   1.000
_cell.length_b   1.000
_cell.length_c   1.000
_cell.angle_alpha   90.00
_cell.angle_beta   90.00
_cell.angle_gamma   90.00
#
_symmetry.space_group_name_H-M   'P 1'
#
loop_
_entity.id
_entity.type
_entity.pdbx_description
1 polymer ?
#
loop_
_entity_poly.entity_id
_entity_poly.type
_entity_poly.pdbx_seq_one_letter_code
_entity_poly.pdbx_strand_id
1 'polypeptide(L)'
;MPRPDKTIRTRLKSLELHLQEENPVLVSAVEGFRDLSRIGYALGLLKPSESYATQISWWPLISVLGTFSAGKSTFINQYLSYPLQDTGNQAVDDKFTVICYSGEKDGERTLPGLALDADPRFPFYRTSQELEKVAPGEGRRIDSYLQLKTCHSENLRGLIVIDSPGFDADEQRSATLRLTNHIIDLSDLVLVFFDARHPEPGAMSDTLAHLVKATKDRA
;
A
#
# COMPACT_ATOMS: atom_id res chain seq x y z
N MET A 1 -27.31 -7.18 -22.84
CA MET A 1 -26.44 -6.37 -22.00
C MET A 1 -25.15 -7.13 -21.77
N PRO A 2 -23.98 -6.51 -21.95
CA PRO A 2 -22.73 -7.15 -21.60
C PRO A 2 -22.72 -7.52 -20.10
N ARG A 3 -22.16 -8.69 -19.78
CA ARG A 3 -22.09 -9.23 -18.42
C ARG A 3 -20.64 -9.52 -18.09
N PRO A 4 -20.26 -9.49 -16.81
CA PRO A 4 -18.90 -9.87 -16.43
C PRO A 4 -18.57 -11.30 -16.88
N ASP A 5 -17.35 -11.51 -17.31
CA ASP A 5 -16.86 -12.82 -17.72
C ASP A 5 -16.75 -13.78 -16.50
N LYS A 6 -16.39 -15.05 -16.77
CA LYS A 6 -16.25 -16.07 -15.74
C LYS A 6 -15.15 -15.70 -14.73
N THR A 7 -14.07 -15.11 -15.20
CA THR A 7 -12.92 -14.73 -14.37
C THR A 7 -13.30 -13.66 -13.35
N ILE A 8 -13.97 -12.60 -13.79
CA ILE A 8 -14.46 -11.54 -12.91
C ILE A 8 -15.46 -12.07 -11.89
N ARG A 9 -16.39 -12.91 -12.32
CA ARG A 9 -17.37 -13.52 -11.39
C ARG A 9 -16.70 -14.36 -10.30
N THR A 10 -15.66 -15.13 -10.66
CA THR A 10 -14.90 -15.93 -9.68
C THR A 10 -14.16 -15.02 -8.72
N ARG A 11 -13.49 -13.96 -9.21
CA ARG A 11 -12.78 -12.99 -8.37
C ARG A 11 -13.70 -12.27 -7.39
N LEU A 12 -14.88 -11.83 -7.85
CA LEU A 12 -15.86 -11.17 -6.99
C LEU A 12 -16.38 -12.11 -5.88
N LYS A 13 -16.61 -13.38 -6.20
CA LYS A 13 -17.00 -14.37 -5.19
C LYS A 13 -15.87 -14.63 -4.17
N SER A 14 -14.63 -14.75 -4.61
CA SER A 14 -13.49 -14.86 -3.71
C SER A 14 -13.35 -13.63 -2.82
N LEU A 15 -13.50 -12.43 -3.39
CA LEU A 15 -13.44 -11.17 -2.62
C LEU A 15 -14.51 -11.15 -1.52
N GLU A 16 -15.75 -11.50 -1.85
CA GLU A 16 -16.84 -11.53 -0.86
C GLU A 16 -16.57 -12.51 0.28
N LEU A 17 -16.05 -13.71 -0.04
CA LEU A 17 -15.72 -14.69 0.98
C LEU A 17 -14.61 -14.18 1.91
N HIS A 18 -13.54 -13.58 1.35
CA HIS A 18 -12.47 -13.01 2.16
C HIS A 18 -12.96 -11.85 3.02
N LEU A 19 -13.75 -10.93 2.46
CA LEU A 19 -14.29 -9.81 3.24
C LEU A 19 -15.27 -10.29 4.32
N GLN A 20 -16.02 -11.35 4.07
CA GLN A 20 -16.91 -11.92 5.07
C GLN A 20 -16.15 -12.47 6.29
N GLU A 21 -14.93 -12.98 6.07
CA GLU A 21 -14.07 -13.48 7.14
C GLU A 21 -13.27 -12.37 7.84
N GLU A 22 -12.78 -11.38 7.08
CA GLU A 22 -11.81 -10.39 7.57
C GLU A 22 -12.46 -9.05 7.91
N ASN A 23 -13.45 -8.60 7.12
CA ASN A 23 -14.14 -7.33 7.34
C ASN A 23 -15.59 -7.37 6.81
N PRO A 24 -16.53 -7.96 7.56
CA PRO A 24 -17.93 -8.15 7.11
C PRO A 24 -18.65 -6.86 6.75
N VAL A 25 -18.26 -5.73 7.31
CA VAL A 25 -18.88 -4.42 7.05
C VAL A 25 -18.75 -4.03 5.58
N LEU A 26 -17.64 -4.41 4.93
CA LEU A 26 -17.36 -4.09 3.53
C LEU A 26 -18.13 -4.97 2.53
N VAL A 27 -18.75 -6.05 2.94
CA VAL A 27 -19.49 -6.94 2.02
C VAL A 27 -20.62 -6.19 1.31
N SER A 28 -21.33 -5.32 2.02
CA SER A 28 -22.40 -4.50 1.41
C SER A 28 -21.87 -3.52 0.36
N ALA A 29 -20.64 -3.03 0.53
CA ALA A 29 -20.00 -2.16 -0.44
C ALA A 29 -19.69 -2.90 -1.76
N VAL A 30 -19.34 -4.20 -1.70
CA VAL A 30 -19.12 -5.01 -2.92
C VAL A 30 -20.41 -5.07 -3.76
N GLU A 31 -21.58 -5.16 -3.15
CA GLU A 31 -22.87 -5.14 -3.86
C GLU A 31 -23.07 -3.79 -4.58
N GLY A 32 -22.78 -2.67 -3.91
CA GLY A 32 -22.83 -1.34 -4.51
C GLY A 32 -21.89 -1.22 -5.73
N PHE A 33 -20.68 -1.74 -5.64
CA PHE A 33 -19.75 -1.77 -6.77
C PHE A 33 -20.18 -2.70 -7.90
N ARG A 34 -20.89 -3.79 -7.60
CA ARG A 34 -21.52 -4.64 -8.63
C ARG A 34 -22.61 -3.89 -9.39
N ASP A 35 -23.43 -3.14 -8.67
CA ASP A 35 -24.50 -2.35 -9.27
C ASP A 35 -23.91 -1.24 -10.14
N LEU A 36 -22.88 -0.56 -9.67
CA LEU A 36 -22.15 0.42 -10.45
C LEU A 36 -21.53 -0.22 -11.71
N SER A 37 -20.94 -1.41 -11.58
CA SER A 37 -20.36 -2.14 -12.73
C SER A 37 -21.44 -2.55 -13.73
N ARG A 38 -22.66 -2.90 -13.31
CA ARG A 38 -23.80 -3.15 -14.23
C ARG A 38 -24.12 -1.93 -15.08
N ILE A 39 -24.12 -0.75 -14.46
CA ILE A 39 -24.31 0.51 -15.16
C ILE A 39 -23.16 0.75 -16.13
N GLY A 40 -21.89 0.55 -15.68
CA GLY A 40 -20.70 0.67 -16.52
C GLY A 40 -20.75 -0.22 -17.75
N TYR A 41 -21.19 -1.47 -17.63
CA TYR A 41 -21.38 -2.36 -18.79
C TYR A 41 -22.47 -1.87 -19.73
N ALA A 42 -23.59 -1.39 -19.18
CA ALA A 42 -24.71 -0.88 -20.00
C ALA A 42 -24.33 0.35 -20.81
N LEU A 43 -23.46 1.20 -20.27
CA LEU A 43 -22.94 2.41 -20.92
C LEU A 43 -21.71 2.16 -21.79
N GLY A 44 -21.19 0.93 -21.85
CA GLY A 44 -19.96 0.62 -22.59
C GLY A 44 -18.66 1.16 -21.97
N LEU A 45 -18.69 1.54 -20.68
CA LEU A 45 -17.54 2.05 -19.92
C LEU A 45 -16.65 0.94 -19.38
N LEU A 46 -17.17 -0.28 -19.25
CA LEU A 46 -16.45 -1.46 -18.79
C LEU A 46 -16.50 -2.57 -19.83
N LYS A 47 -15.37 -3.26 -20.01
CA LYS A 47 -15.31 -4.52 -20.76
C LYS A 47 -15.77 -5.67 -19.86
N PRO A 48 -16.22 -6.82 -20.41
CA PRO A 48 -16.60 -8.00 -19.64
C PRO A 48 -15.50 -8.52 -18.70
N SER A 49 -14.22 -8.24 -19.02
CA SER A 49 -13.04 -8.61 -18.23
C SER A 49 -12.66 -7.61 -17.14
N GLU A 50 -13.48 -6.58 -16.90
CA GLU A 50 -13.23 -5.50 -15.95
C GLU A 50 -14.40 -5.40 -14.94
N SER A 51 -14.14 -4.89 -13.74
CA SER A 51 -15.17 -4.54 -12.74
C SER A 51 -14.62 -3.47 -11.83
N TYR A 52 -15.41 -2.48 -11.47
CA TYR A 52 -15.00 -1.45 -10.51
C TYR A 52 -14.58 -2.05 -9.16
N ALA A 53 -15.27 -3.09 -8.69
CA ALA A 53 -14.90 -3.78 -7.46
C ALA A 53 -13.52 -4.47 -7.48
N THR A 54 -12.96 -4.74 -8.66
CA THR A 54 -11.62 -5.34 -8.80
C THR A 54 -10.53 -4.32 -9.12
N GLN A 55 -10.88 -3.03 -9.14
CA GLN A 55 -9.97 -1.93 -9.46
C GLN A 55 -9.64 -1.06 -8.25
N ILE A 56 -10.14 -1.43 -7.08
CA ILE A 56 -9.89 -0.72 -5.81
C ILE A 56 -9.24 -1.65 -4.80
N SER A 57 -8.50 -1.08 -3.86
CA SER A 57 -8.05 -1.79 -2.66
C SER A 57 -9.21 -1.92 -1.67
N TRP A 58 -9.39 -3.11 -1.11
CA TRP A 58 -10.42 -3.40 -0.11
C TRP A 58 -9.86 -3.41 1.32
N TRP A 59 -8.55 -3.41 1.47
CA TRP A 59 -7.88 -3.41 2.76
C TRP A 59 -7.35 -2.03 3.08
N PRO A 60 -7.61 -1.52 4.29
CA PRO A 60 -7.02 -0.27 4.76
C PRO A 60 -5.51 -0.30 4.69
N LEU A 61 -4.93 0.80 4.25
CA LEU A 61 -3.49 1.00 4.17
C LEU A 61 -3.01 1.88 5.33
N ILE A 62 -2.15 1.33 6.17
CA ILE A 62 -1.50 2.04 7.27
C ILE A 62 -0.04 2.29 6.90
N SER A 63 0.34 3.55 6.74
CA SER A 63 1.73 3.94 6.45
C SER A 63 2.47 4.34 7.71
N VAL A 64 3.68 3.81 7.86
CA VAL A 64 4.61 4.13 8.95
C VAL A 64 5.76 4.93 8.36
N LEU A 65 5.78 6.23 8.63
CA LEU A 65 6.78 7.17 8.14
C LEU A 65 7.68 7.63 9.29
N GLY A 66 8.88 8.05 8.99
CA GLY A 66 9.73 8.66 10.01
C GLY A 66 11.21 8.64 9.66
N THR A 67 11.97 9.40 10.42
CA THR A 67 13.42 9.52 10.27
C THR A 67 14.13 8.19 10.54
N PHE A 68 15.39 8.12 10.14
CA PHE A 68 16.25 6.99 10.49
C PHE A 68 16.29 6.82 12.03
N SER A 69 16.36 5.59 12.50
CA SER A 69 16.38 5.24 13.94
C SER A 69 15.21 5.74 14.80
N ALA A 70 14.12 6.22 14.21
CA ALA A 70 12.92 6.67 14.96
C ALA A 70 12.11 5.51 15.59
N GLY A 71 12.51 4.26 15.40
CA GLY A 71 11.85 3.09 16.00
C GLY A 71 10.75 2.45 15.15
N LYS A 72 10.60 2.80 13.86
CA LYS A 72 9.58 2.27 12.94
C LYS A 72 9.58 0.74 12.90
N SER A 73 10.71 0.13 12.53
CA SER A 73 10.84 -1.33 12.38
C SER A 73 10.60 -2.06 13.71
N THR A 74 11.04 -1.47 14.83
CA THR A 74 10.75 -2.01 16.18
C THR A 74 9.26 -2.00 16.47
N PHE A 75 8.58 -0.88 16.18
CA PHE A 75 7.13 -0.77 16.34
C PHE A 75 6.40 -1.80 15.46
N ILE A 76 6.78 -1.91 14.19
CA ILE A 76 6.16 -2.86 13.26
C ILE A 76 6.33 -4.29 13.77
N ASN A 77 7.54 -4.71 14.14
CA ASN A 77 7.79 -6.06 14.67
C ASN A 77 6.98 -6.34 15.94
N GLN A 78 6.88 -5.35 16.82
CA GLN A 78 6.09 -5.48 18.05
C GLN A 78 4.59 -5.57 17.75
N TYR A 79 4.08 -4.74 16.83
CA TYR A 79 2.70 -4.80 16.37
C TYR A 79 2.36 -6.15 15.74
N LEU A 80 3.24 -6.65 14.87
CA LEU A 80 3.08 -7.95 14.21
C LEU A 80 3.24 -9.13 15.18
N SER A 81 3.84 -8.92 16.35
CA SER A 81 4.33 -10.01 17.23
C SER A 81 5.24 -10.97 16.47
N TYR A 82 5.98 -10.46 15.49
CA TYR A 82 6.81 -11.21 14.57
C TYR A 82 8.04 -10.39 14.12
N PRO A 83 9.28 -10.93 14.14
CA PRO A 83 10.49 -10.19 13.77
C PRO A 83 10.68 -10.14 12.24
N LEU A 84 9.78 -9.47 11.52
CA LEU A 84 9.77 -9.39 10.06
C LEU A 84 10.75 -8.36 9.50
N GLN A 85 10.89 -7.22 10.20
CA GLN A 85 11.76 -6.13 9.78
C GLN A 85 13.08 -6.19 10.51
N ASP A 86 14.17 -5.99 9.78
CA ASP A 86 15.49 -5.89 10.39
C ASP A 86 15.55 -4.65 11.29
N THR A 87 16.09 -4.85 12.49
CA THR A 87 16.27 -3.77 13.48
C THR A 87 17.76 -3.59 13.74
N GLY A 88 18.29 -2.39 13.58
CA GLY A 88 19.69 -2.10 13.83
C GLY A 88 20.10 -0.68 13.45
N ASN A 89 21.36 -0.33 13.74
CA ASN A 89 21.94 0.98 13.41
C ASN A 89 22.51 1.07 12.00
N GLN A 90 22.44 0.02 11.22
CA GLN A 90 22.82 0.08 9.79
C GLN A 90 21.56 0.35 8.97
N ALA A 91 21.68 1.23 7.98
CA ALA A 91 20.61 1.53 7.01
C ALA A 91 20.25 0.25 6.26
N VAL A 92 19.15 -0.38 6.66
CA VAL A 92 18.86 -1.74 6.20
C VAL A 92 17.87 -1.75 5.06
N ASP A 93 16.95 -0.79 4.98
CA ASP A 93 15.97 -0.77 3.91
C ASP A 93 15.85 0.64 3.28
N ASP A 94 16.43 0.80 2.07
CA ASP A 94 16.24 1.99 1.23
C ASP A 94 14.91 1.96 0.46
N LYS A 95 14.05 0.98 0.77
CA LYS A 95 12.81 0.70 0.04
C LYS A 95 11.60 0.81 0.93
N PHE A 96 10.49 1.23 0.32
CA PHE A 96 9.19 1.03 0.95
C PHE A 96 8.87 -0.46 1.00
N THR A 97 8.53 -0.96 2.18
CA THR A 97 8.15 -2.36 2.37
C THR A 97 6.66 -2.45 2.65
N VAL A 98 5.92 -2.99 1.68
CA VAL A 98 4.50 -3.32 1.84
C VAL A 98 4.40 -4.65 2.57
N ILE A 99 3.65 -4.72 3.65
CA ILE A 99 3.54 -5.88 4.52
C ILE A 99 2.09 -6.36 4.51
N CYS A 100 1.90 -7.62 4.13
CA CYS A 100 0.59 -8.24 4.00
C CYS A 100 0.49 -9.57 4.76
N TYR A 101 -0.73 -9.92 5.16
CA TYR A 101 -1.03 -11.21 5.77
C TYR A 101 -0.78 -12.36 4.79
N SER A 102 -0.23 -13.46 5.31
CA SER A 102 -0.18 -14.76 4.64
C SER A 102 -0.98 -15.78 5.43
N GLY A 103 -1.90 -16.48 4.77
CA GLY A 103 -2.64 -17.59 5.37
C GLY A 103 -1.78 -18.84 5.64
N GLU A 104 -0.59 -18.94 5.04
CA GLU A 104 0.35 -20.03 5.25
C GLU A 104 1.19 -19.76 6.50
N LYS A 105 1.31 -20.73 7.42
CA LYS A 105 2.10 -20.55 8.66
C LYS A 105 3.59 -20.30 8.39
N ASP A 106 4.13 -20.88 7.34
CA ASP A 106 5.49 -20.63 6.84
C ASP A 106 5.49 -19.63 5.69
N GLY A 107 4.54 -18.70 5.68
CA GLY A 107 4.24 -17.79 4.59
C GLY A 107 5.10 -16.53 4.56
N GLU A 108 6.25 -16.52 5.25
CA GLU A 108 7.20 -15.44 5.11
C GLU A 108 7.83 -15.48 3.72
N ARG A 109 7.59 -14.42 2.96
CA ARG A 109 8.17 -14.24 1.62
C ARG A 109 8.50 -12.78 1.39
N THR A 110 9.61 -12.56 0.70
CA THR A 110 9.95 -11.23 0.16
C THR A 110 9.85 -11.30 -1.36
N LEU A 111 9.03 -10.44 -1.94
CA LEU A 111 8.79 -10.35 -3.38
C LEU A 111 9.20 -8.96 -3.88
N PRO A 112 9.64 -8.85 -5.14
CA PRO A 112 10.00 -7.55 -5.75
C PRO A 112 8.77 -6.63 -5.87
N GLY A 113 9.00 -5.33 -5.94
CA GLY A 113 7.95 -4.31 -6.10
C GLY A 113 7.10 -4.49 -7.35
N LEU A 114 7.65 -5.11 -8.38
CA LEU A 114 6.90 -5.47 -9.59
C LEU A 114 5.69 -6.37 -9.29
N ALA A 115 5.73 -7.18 -8.23
CA ALA A 115 4.58 -7.99 -7.82
C ALA A 115 3.38 -7.12 -7.38
N LEU A 116 3.66 -5.97 -6.73
CA LEU A 116 2.65 -4.99 -6.34
C LEU A 116 2.16 -4.17 -7.55
N ASP A 117 3.10 -3.76 -8.40
CA ASP A 117 2.82 -2.94 -9.58
C ASP A 117 1.95 -3.67 -10.62
N ALA A 118 2.09 -4.98 -10.73
CA ALA A 118 1.37 -5.81 -11.69
C ALA A 118 -0.01 -6.29 -11.22
N ASP A 119 -0.31 -6.22 -9.92
CA ASP A 119 -1.55 -6.77 -9.35
C ASP A 119 -2.58 -5.67 -9.03
N PRO A 120 -3.71 -5.61 -9.77
CA PRO A 120 -4.74 -4.59 -9.56
C PRO A 120 -5.46 -4.66 -8.20
N ARG A 121 -5.19 -5.69 -7.38
CA ARG A 121 -5.74 -5.78 -6.02
C ARG A 121 -4.99 -4.88 -5.03
N PHE A 122 -3.76 -4.50 -5.37
CA PHE A 122 -2.97 -3.60 -4.54
C PHE A 122 -3.17 -2.13 -4.93
N PRO A 123 -3.14 -1.21 -3.97
CA PRO A 123 -3.21 0.22 -4.24
C PRO A 123 -2.00 0.74 -5.03
N PHE A 124 -0.96 -0.07 -5.15
CA PHE A 124 0.29 0.23 -5.88
C PHE A 124 0.27 -0.23 -7.36
N TYR A 125 -0.88 -0.68 -7.85
CA TYR A 125 -1.03 -1.08 -9.24
C TYR A 125 -0.67 0.05 -10.19
N ARG A 126 0.25 -0.21 -11.13
CA ARG A 126 0.78 0.75 -12.10
C ARG A 126 1.51 1.96 -11.51
N THR A 127 2.02 1.87 -10.29
CA THR A 127 2.86 2.92 -9.69
C THR A 127 4.10 3.21 -10.55
N SER A 128 4.65 2.20 -11.22
CA SER A 128 5.74 2.37 -12.19
C SER A 128 5.40 3.36 -13.31
N GLN A 129 4.16 3.37 -13.79
CA GLN A 129 3.71 4.30 -14.83
C GLN A 129 3.62 5.73 -14.32
N GLU A 130 3.22 5.92 -13.06
CA GLU A 130 3.20 7.24 -12.43
C GLU A 130 4.63 7.77 -12.19
N LEU A 131 5.53 6.91 -11.73
CA LEU A 131 6.95 7.25 -11.60
C LEU A 131 7.57 7.62 -12.94
N GLU A 132 7.28 6.88 -14.01
CA GLU A 132 7.80 7.14 -15.36
C GLU A 132 7.35 8.49 -15.92
N LYS A 133 6.09 8.89 -15.68
CA LYS A 133 5.56 10.22 -16.12
C LYS A 133 6.31 11.38 -15.48
N VAL A 134 6.78 11.17 -14.29
CA VAL A 134 7.36 12.22 -13.46
C VAL A 134 8.88 12.27 -13.56
N ALA A 135 9.53 11.11 -13.64
CA ALA A 135 10.96 10.96 -13.77
C ALA A 135 11.25 9.85 -14.80
N PRO A 136 11.54 10.20 -16.05
CA PRO A 136 11.80 9.22 -17.10
C PRO A 136 12.90 8.23 -16.72
N GLY A 137 12.63 6.94 -16.90
CA GLY A 137 13.50 5.83 -16.52
C GLY A 137 13.28 5.28 -15.10
N GLU A 138 12.62 6.00 -14.20
CA GLU A 138 12.42 5.54 -12.82
C GLU A 138 11.31 4.48 -12.70
N GLY A 139 10.34 4.46 -13.61
CA GLY A 139 9.32 3.41 -13.65
C GLY A 139 9.91 2.00 -13.80
N ARG A 140 11.02 1.85 -14.53
CA ARG A 140 11.73 0.57 -14.69
C ARG A 140 12.49 0.13 -13.44
N ARG A 141 12.63 1.03 -12.46
CA ARG A 141 13.37 0.80 -11.21
C ARG A 141 12.43 0.59 -10.02
N ILE A 142 11.18 0.23 -10.26
CA ILE A 142 10.18 0.04 -9.19
C ILE A 142 10.68 -0.91 -8.09
N ASP A 143 11.46 -1.93 -8.42
CA ASP A 143 12.06 -2.87 -7.46
C ASP A 143 13.16 -2.24 -6.60
N SER A 144 13.67 -1.06 -6.98
CA SER A 144 14.60 -0.27 -6.15
C SER A 144 13.87 0.60 -5.13
N TYR A 145 12.57 0.76 -5.25
CA TYR A 145 11.76 1.62 -4.40
C TYR A 145 10.74 0.86 -3.56
N LEU A 146 10.24 -0.28 -4.05
CA LEU A 146 9.17 -1.05 -3.45
C LEU A 146 9.56 -2.51 -3.31
N GLN A 147 9.09 -3.13 -2.22
CA GLN A 147 9.08 -4.58 -2.04
C GLN A 147 7.84 -5.01 -1.28
N LEU A 148 7.45 -6.27 -1.42
CA LEU A 148 6.37 -6.90 -0.67
C LEU A 148 6.97 -7.94 0.29
N LYS A 149 6.66 -7.82 1.57
CA LYS A 149 6.88 -8.90 2.55
C LYS A 149 5.54 -9.47 3.01
N THR A 150 5.48 -10.77 3.20
CA THR A 150 4.30 -11.43 3.76
C THR A 150 4.68 -12.20 5.01
N CYS A 151 3.80 -12.24 5.99
CA CYS A 151 3.96 -13.08 7.17
C CYS A 151 2.60 -13.52 7.74
N HIS A 152 2.62 -14.58 8.57
CA HIS A 152 1.45 -15.10 9.25
C HIS A 152 1.28 -14.40 10.61
N SER A 153 0.85 -13.13 10.57
CA SER A 153 0.50 -12.37 11.79
C SER A 153 -0.99 -12.03 11.75
N GLU A 154 -1.74 -12.49 12.74
CA GLU A 154 -3.19 -12.20 12.84
C GLU A 154 -3.48 -10.69 12.90
N ASN A 155 -2.54 -9.88 13.37
CA ASN A 155 -2.66 -8.43 13.42
C ASN A 155 -2.65 -7.76 12.03
N LEU A 156 -2.25 -8.50 10.98
CA LEU A 156 -2.29 -8.04 9.59
C LEU A 156 -3.57 -8.45 8.87
N ARG A 157 -4.43 -9.23 9.50
CA ARG A 157 -5.64 -9.71 8.84
C ARG A 157 -6.55 -8.54 8.47
N GLY A 158 -6.88 -8.43 7.19
CA GLY A 158 -7.76 -7.38 6.69
C GLY A 158 -7.14 -5.99 6.61
N LEU A 159 -5.81 -5.85 6.68
CA LEU A 159 -5.11 -4.58 6.50
C LEU A 159 -3.76 -4.74 5.80
N ILE A 160 -3.24 -3.63 5.29
CA ILE A 160 -1.91 -3.53 4.68
C ILE A 160 -1.10 -2.53 5.50
N VAL A 161 0.11 -2.89 5.89
CA VAL A 161 1.07 -1.97 6.52
C VAL A 161 2.17 -1.65 5.52
N ILE A 162 2.59 -0.39 5.45
CA ILE A 162 3.76 0.00 4.68
C ILE A 162 4.79 0.67 5.59
N ASP A 163 6.01 0.14 5.58
CA ASP A 163 7.17 0.74 6.21
C ASP A 163 7.92 1.61 5.22
N SER A 164 8.21 2.85 5.58
CA SER A 164 9.02 3.74 4.77
C SER A 164 10.51 3.54 5.03
N PRO A 165 11.37 3.79 4.03
CA PRO A 165 12.79 3.99 4.29
C PRO A 165 12.98 5.12 5.32
N GLY A 166 14.10 5.11 6.03
CA GLY A 166 14.47 6.21 6.91
C GLY A 166 14.73 7.48 6.09
N PHE A 167 14.09 8.58 6.47
CA PHE A 167 14.34 9.86 5.81
C PHE A 167 15.61 10.49 6.39
N ASP A 168 16.65 10.60 5.58
CA ASP A 168 17.85 11.40 5.83
C ASP A 168 17.85 12.66 4.96
N ALA A 169 18.38 13.76 5.52
CA ALA A 169 18.37 15.07 4.86
C ALA A 169 19.16 15.09 3.53
N ASP A 170 20.17 14.24 3.40
CA ASP A 170 21.11 14.29 2.28
C ASP A 170 20.77 13.35 1.10
N GLU A 171 19.80 12.42 1.26
CA GLU A 171 19.52 11.38 0.26
C GLU A 171 18.12 11.45 -0.38
N GLN A 172 17.34 12.53 -0.17
CA GLN A 172 16.00 12.64 -0.76
C GLN A 172 16.08 12.78 -2.29
N ARG A 173 16.15 11.66 -2.98
CA ARG A 173 15.93 11.62 -4.43
C ARG A 173 14.50 12.07 -4.72
N SER A 174 14.32 12.89 -5.73
CA SER A 174 13.00 13.40 -6.12
C SER A 174 11.97 12.29 -6.34
N ALA A 175 12.39 11.11 -6.81
CA ALA A 175 11.55 9.93 -7.00
C ALA A 175 11.06 9.36 -5.65
N THR A 176 11.91 9.26 -4.63
CA THR A 176 11.52 8.78 -3.29
C THR A 176 10.49 9.70 -2.64
N LEU A 177 10.71 11.03 -2.70
CA LEU A 177 9.77 12.01 -2.15
C LEU A 177 8.39 11.92 -2.84
N ARG A 178 8.39 11.73 -4.16
CA ARG A 178 7.13 11.57 -4.92
C ARG A 178 6.40 10.30 -4.60
N LEU A 179 7.13 9.18 -4.46
CA LEU A 179 6.55 7.92 -4.03
C LEU A 179 5.99 8.04 -2.61
N THR A 180 6.70 8.74 -1.71
CA THR A 180 6.22 9.04 -0.36
C THR A 180 4.89 9.81 -0.40
N ASN A 181 4.81 10.86 -1.19
CA ASN A 181 3.58 11.65 -1.34
C ASN A 181 2.44 10.80 -1.93
N HIS A 182 2.74 9.99 -2.94
CA HIS A 182 1.76 9.06 -3.51
C HIS A 182 1.25 8.03 -2.48
N ILE A 183 2.14 7.48 -1.65
CA ILE A 183 1.78 6.55 -0.56
C ILE A 183 0.92 7.24 0.49
N ILE A 184 1.23 8.49 0.87
CA ILE A 184 0.41 9.28 1.78
C ILE A 184 -1.01 9.46 1.21
N ASP A 185 -1.12 9.77 -0.08
CA ASP A 185 -2.40 9.97 -0.75
C ASP A 185 -3.24 8.69 -0.82
N LEU A 186 -2.59 7.53 -0.86
CA LEU A 186 -3.26 6.22 -0.85
C LEU A 186 -3.62 5.73 0.56
N SER A 187 -2.98 6.28 1.61
CA SER A 187 -3.09 5.76 2.98
C SER A 187 -4.36 6.20 3.67
N ASP A 188 -5.01 5.26 4.38
CA ASP A 188 -6.14 5.54 5.25
C ASP A 188 -5.69 6.10 6.60
N LEU A 189 -4.50 5.67 7.06
CA LEU A 189 -3.86 6.14 8.27
C LEU A 189 -2.36 6.31 8.04
N VAL A 190 -1.80 7.43 8.50
CA VAL A 190 -0.35 7.69 8.47
C VAL A 190 0.15 7.88 9.89
N LEU A 191 1.07 7.02 10.32
CA LEU A 191 1.78 7.11 11.58
C LEU A 191 3.15 7.74 11.33
N VAL A 192 3.45 8.84 11.99
CA VAL A 192 4.73 9.55 11.83
C VAL A 192 5.58 9.37 13.08
N PHE A 193 6.77 8.83 12.90
CA PHE A 193 7.73 8.57 13.97
C PHE A 193 8.86 9.60 13.96
N PHE A 194 9.16 10.15 15.14
CA PHE A 194 10.25 11.08 15.35
C PHE A 194 11.23 10.51 16.37
N ASP A 195 12.53 10.73 16.14
CA ASP A 195 13.52 10.49 17.20
C ASP A 195 13.33 11.55 18.31
N ALA A 196 13.03 11.11 19.54
CA ALA A 196 12.81 12.01 20.66
C ALA A 196 14.05 12.85 21.03
N ARG A 197 15.25 12.42 20.62
CA ARG A 197 16.51 13.14 20.84
C ARG A 197 16.71 14.26 19.83
N HIS A 198 16.12 14.12 18.63
CA HIS A 198 16.23 15.07 17.53
C HIS A 198 14.86 15.25 16.88
N PRO A 199 13.93 15.95 17.55
CA PRO A 199 12.54 16.07 17.10
C PRO A 199 12.39 17.04 15.91
N GLU A 200 13.46 17.68 15.45
CA GLU A 200 13.40 18.62 14.35
C GLU A 200 13.16 17.89 13.02
N PRO A 201 12.04 18.19 12.35
CA PRO A 201 11.63 17.46 11.15
C PRO A 201 12.31 17.97 9.86
N GLY A 202 13.52 18.49 9.90
CA GLY A 202 14.18 19.09 8.73
C GLY A 202 14.12 18.18 7.49
N ALA A 203 14.47 16.90 7.65
CA ALA A 203 14.41 15.91 6.59
C ALA A 203 12.98 15.51 6.16
N MET A 204 11.97 15.83 6.96
CA MET A 204 10.56 15.48 6.72
C MET A 204 9.66 16.68 6.46
N SER A 205 10.19 17.90 6.38
CA SER A 205 9.38 19.12 6.29
C SER A 205 8.41 19.09 5.12
N ASP A 206 8.88 18.71 3.93
CA ASP A 206 8.07 18.64 2.71
C ASP A 206 7.01 17.51 2.80
N THR A 207 7.40 16.35 3.35
CA THR A 207 6.49 15.23 3.57
C THR A 207 5.37 15.59 4.56
N LEU A 208 5.72 16.28 5.66
CA LEU A 208 4.74 16.75 6.64
C LEU A 208 3.82 17.85 6.07
N ALA A 209 4.35 18.76 5.28
CA ALA A 209 3.55 19.77 4.60
C ALA A 209 2.53 19.12 3.64
N HIS A 210 2.96 18.11 2.87
CA HIS A 210 2.07 17.32 2.02
C HIS A 210 1.01 16.57 2.84
N LEU A 211 1.39 15.90 3.93
CA LEU A 211 0.47 15.19 4.80
C LEU A 211 -0.61 16.11 5.40
N VAL A 212 -0.22 17.29 5.90
CA VAL A 212 -1.16 18.29 6.45
C VAL A 212 -2.14 18.76 5.38
N LYS A 213 -1.66 18.96 4.15
CA LYS A 213 -2.52 19.33 3.02
C LYS A 213 -3.49 18.20 2.67
N ALA A 214 -3.00 16.99 2.48
CA ALA A 214 -3.81 15.81 2.14
C ALA A 214 -4.90 15.54 3.20
N THR A 215 -4.60 15.76 4.48
CA THR A 215 -5.57 15.59 5.58
C THR A 215 -6.67 16.65 5.50
N LYS A 216 -6.33 17.91 5.17
CA LYS A 216 -7.32 18.99 5.01
C LYS A 216 -8.24 18.79 3.81
N ASP A 217 -7.72 18.24 2.73
CA ASP A 217 -8.48 18.01 1.51
C ASP A 217 -9.46 16.81 1.64
N ARG A 218 -9.30 15.98 2.68
CA ARG A 218 -10.17 14.82 2.98
C ARG A 218 -11.19 15.07 4.10
N ALA A 219 -11.08 16.17 4.83
CA ALA A 219 -11.97 16.54 5.93
C ALA A 219 -13.15 17.40 5.44
#